data_f6a96dda119a0379bc2937d3350bc264
#
_entry.id   f6a96dda119a0379bc2937d3350bc264
#
_cell.length_a   1.000
_cell.length_b   1.000
_cell.length_c   1.000
_cell.angle_alpha   90.00
_cell.angle_beta   90.00
_cell.angle_gamma   90.00
#
_symmetry.space_group_name_H-M   'P 1'
#
loop_
_entity.id
_entity.type
_entity.pdbx_description
1 polymer ?
#
loop_
_entity_poly.entity_id
_entity_poly.type
_entity_poly.pdbx_seq_one_letter_code
_entity_poly.pdbx_strand_id
1 'polypeptide(L)'
;MGVRAVCELFAMSSRYPISVGFSLETLARRGGHNGPHKDGWGVAYFEERDVFLLREPSPAAESDLVRFMEVNGPPSNLVLSHIRLATQGEPALCKTQPFQRDLGGQAHVFAHNG
;
A
#
# COMPACT_ATOMS: atom_id res chain seq x y z
N MET A 1 -16.39 15.31 -19.41
CA MET A 1 -16.79 14.34 -18.38
C MET A 1 -15.58 13.97 -17.55
N GLY A 2 -15.52 14.35 -16.31
CA GLY A 2 -14.39 14.07 -15.45
C GLY A 2 -14.44 12.64 -14.94
N VAL A 3 -13.30 11.92 -15.02
CA VAL A 3 -13.12 10.66 -14.29
C VAL A 3 -12.88 11.04 -12.83
N ARG A 4 -13.73 10.55 -11.94
CA ARG A 4 -13.54 10.77 -10.51
C ARG A 4 -12.31 10.00 -10.07
N ALA A 5 -11.27 10.72 -9.68
CA ALA A 5 -10.07 10.10 -9.16
C ALA A 5 -10.36 9.55 -7.76
N VAL A 6 -10.03 8.29 -7.53
CA VAL A 6 -10.17 7.62 -6.24
C VAL A 6 -8.86 6.92 -5.89
N CYS A 7 -8.65 6.65 -4.61
CA CYS A 7 -7.52 5.85 -4.16
C CYS A 7 -7.56 4.44 -4.77
N GLU A 8 -6.43 3.79 -4.86
CA GLU A 8 -6.33 2.39 -5.29
C GLU A 8 -6.06 1.51 -4.08
N LEU A 9 -6.79 0.42 -4.00
CA LEU A 9 -6.67 -0.56 -2.93
C LEU A 9 -6.41 -1.94 -3.53
N PHE A 10 -5.39 -2.62 -3.01
CA PHE A 10 -5.07 -4.00 -3.38
C PHE A 10 -5.07 -4.86 -2.13
N ALA A 11 -5.71 -6.01 -2.21
CA ALA A 11 -5.68 -7.01 -1.15
C ALA A 11 -5.44 -8.39 -1.77
N MET A 12 -4.59 -9.17 -1.12
CA MET A 12 -4.27 -10.53 -1.54
C MET A 12 -4.39 -11.46 -0.33
N SER A 13 -5.07 -12.57 -0.52
CA SER A 13 -5.12 -13.67 0.45
C SER A 13 -4.84 -14.96 -0.31
N SER A 14 -3.87 -15.73 0.17
CA SER A 14 -3.48 -16.98 -0.48
C SER A 14 -3.27 -18.08 0.56
N ARG A 15 -3.39 -19.32 0.10
CA ARG A 15 -3.19 -20.50 0.96
C ARG A 15 -1.73 -20.62 1.41
N TYR A 16 -0.81 -20.28 0.53
CA TYR A 16 0.62 -20.34 0.79
C TYR A 16 1.26 -18.97 0.62
N PRO A 17 2.34 -18.68 1.35
CA PRO A 17 3.05 -17.40 1.18
C PRO A 17 3.56 -17.25 -0.24
N ILE A 18 3.32 -16.07 -0.83
CA ILE A 18 3.81 -15.71 -2.16
C ILE A 18 4.37 -14.29 -2.14
N SER A 19 5.20 -13.99 -3.11
CA SER A 19 5.71 -12.64 -3.35
C SER A 19 4.73 -11.87 -4.22
N VAL A 20 4.51 -10.60 -3.89
CA VAL A 20 3.55 -9.73 -4.61
C VAL A 20 4.25 -8.64 -5.43
N GLY A 21 5.53 -8.80 -5.74
CA GLY A 21 6.32 -7.77 -6.44
C GLY A 21 5.67 -7.27 -7.73
N PHE A 22 5.12 -8.15 -8.54
CA PHE A 22 4.44 -7.77 -9.79
C PHE A 22 3.23 -6.88 -9.53
N SER A 23 2.43 -7.21 -8.52
CA SER A 23 1.24 -6.43 -8.17
C SER A 23 1.62 -5.04 -7.63
N LEU A 24 2.70 -4.95 -6.85
CA LEU A 24 3.22 -3.67 -6.38
C LEU A 24 3.71 -2.80 -7.54
N GLU A 25 4.37 -3.37 -8.53
CA GLU A 25 4.78 -2.66 -9.73
C GLU A 25 3.58 -2.06 -10.48
N THR A 26 2.51 -2.83 -10.63
CA THR A 26 1.28 -2.35 -11.25
C THR A 26 0.68 -1.20 -10.47
N LEU A 27 0.60 -1.32 -9.15
CA LEU A 27 0.12 -0.24 -8.28
C LEU A 27 1.03 0.99 -8.37
N ALA A 28 2.34 0.80 -8.42
CA ALA A 28 3.29 1.89 -8.52
C ALA A 28 3.08 2.72 -9.79
N ARG A 29 2.76 2.09 -10.90
CA ARG A 29 2.45 2.79 -12.15
C ARG A 29 1.22 3.68 -12.00
N ARG A 30 0.20 3.20 -11.30
CA ARG A 30 -0.99 3.99 -10.98
C ARG A 30 -0.69 5.11 -10.00
N GLY A 31 0.31 4.92 -9.17
CA GLY A 31 0.77 5.88 -8.16
C GLY A 31 1.65 7.00 -8.70
N GLY A 32 1.36 7.56 -9.86
CA GLY A 32 2.03 8.75 -10.36
C GLY A 32 2.68 8.64 -11.73
N HIS A 33 2.76 7.43 -12.30
CA HIS A 33 3.35 7.25 -13.63
C HIS A 33 2.29 7.23 -14.73
N ASN A 34 1.29 6.35 -14.58
CA ASN A 34 0.19 6.20 -15.54
C ASN A 34 -1.17 6.56 -14.94
N GLY A 35 -1.20 7.07 -13.71
CA GLY A 35 -2.42 7.40 -13.01
C GLY A 35 -2.28 8.63 -12.13
N PRO A 36 -3.38 9.11 -11.54
CA PRO A 36 -3.40 10.31 -10.72
C PRO A 36 -2.93 10.11 -9.27
N HIS A 37 -2.67 8.88 -8.83
CA HIS A 37 -2.42 8.53 -7.43
C HIS A 37 -0.96 8.77 -7.06
N LYS A 38 -0.64 9.97 -6.57
CA LYS A 38 0.73 10.40 -6.30
C LYS A 38 0.94 10.98 -4.90
N ASP A 39 -0.03 10.82 -4.01
CA ASP A 39 0.00 11.47 -2.70
C ASP A 39 0.43 10.58 -1.55
N GLY A 40 0.87 9.38 -1.85
CA GLY A 40 1.35 8.45 -0.87
C GLY A 40 0.98 7.00 -1.19
N TRP A 41 1.70 6.08 -0.59
CA TRP A 41 1.45 4.65 -0.75
C TRP A 41 1.83 3.91 0.52
N GLY A 42 1.30 2.70 0.66
CA GLY A 42 1.66 1.83 1.75
C GLY A 42 1.35 0.38 1.44
N VAL A 43 2.06 -0.52 2.09
CA VAL A 43 1.85 -1.96 1.99
C VAL A 43 2.07 -2.63 3.33
N ALA A 44 1.18 -3.55 3.67
CA ALA A 44 1.24 -4.37 4.87
C ALA A 44 1.36 -5.84 4.47
N TYR A 45 2.41 -6.49 4.96
CA TYR A 45 2.64 -7.92 4.81
C TYR A 45 2.38 -8.57 6.16
N PHE A 46 1.39 -9.46 6.24
CA PHE A 46 1.05 -10.11 7.49
C PHE A 46 1.92 -11.35 7.72
N GLU A 47 2.34 -11.52 8.96
CA GLU A 47 3.05 -12.69 9.42
C GLU A 47 2.51 -13.09 10.79
N GLU A 48 1.66 -14.12 10.83
CA GLU A 48 0.95 -14.57 12.01
C GLU A 48 0.16 -13.44 12.69
N ARG A 49 0.57 -13.00 13.88
CA ARG A 49 -0.09 -11.94 14.64
C ARG A 49 0.51 -10.58 14.38
N ASP A 50 1.56 -10.54 13.59
CA ASP A 50 2.34 -9.34 13.34
C ASP A 50 2.17 -8.86 11.91
N VAL A 51 2.69 -7.68 11.65
CA VAL A 51 2.64 -7.10 10.31
C VAL A 51 3.91 -6.31 10.03
N PHE A 52 4.44 -6.47 8.84
CA PHE A 52 5.51 -5.63 8.32
C PHE A 52 4.86 -4.55 7.46
N LEU A 53 4.89 -3.32 7.94
CA LEU A 53 4.19 -2.19 7.33
C LEU A 53 5.19 -1.16 6.82
N LEU A 54 5.04 -0.78 5.56
CA LEU A 54 5.81 0.29 4.92
C LEU A 54 4.86 1.35 4.38
N ARG A 55 5.21 2.62 4.59
CA ARG A 55 4.43 3.76 4.09
C ARG A 55 5.34 4.92 3.72
N GLU A 56 5.01 5.61 2.64
CA GLU A 56 5.67 6.85 2.26
C GLU A 56 4.62 7.86 1.77
N PRO A 57 4.73 9.14 2.15
CA PRO A 57 3.84 10.19 1.66
C PRO A 57 4.32 10.76 0.31
N SER A 58 4.74 9.90 -0.61
CA SER A 58 5.31 10.27 -1.90
C SER A 58 4.82 9.32 -2.98
N PRO A 59 4.97 9.69 -4.28
CA PRO A 59 4.50 8.83 -5.36
C PRO A 59 5.17 7.45 -5.37
N ALA A 60 4.38 6.40 -5.41
CA ALA A 60 4.89 5.04 -5.47
C ALA A 60 5.76 4.80 -6.70
N ALA A 61 5.41 5.39 -7.84
CA ALA A 61 6.16 5.24 -9.10
C ALA A 61 7.58 5.80 -9.04
N GLU A 62 7.84 6.72 -8.11
CA GLU A 62 9.15 7.35 -7.91
C GLU A 62 9.88 6.81 -6.69
N SER A 63 9.33 5.81 -6.01
CA SER A 63 9.84 5.32 -4.75
C SER A 63 10.93 4.27 -4.95
N ASP A 64 12.11 4.54 -4.43
CA ASP A 64 13.19 3.54 -4.35
C ASP A 64 12.82 2.39 -3.42
N LEU A 65 12.01 2.68 -2.40
CA LEU A 65 11.54 1.67 -1.46
C LEU A 65 10.59 0.67 -2.12
N VAL A 66 9.69 1.13 -3.00
CA VAL A 66 8.84 0.24 -3.79
C VAL A 66 9.70 -0.67 -4.65
N ARG A 67 10.70 -0.12 -5.35
CA ARG A 67 11.62 -0.92 -6.17
C ARG A 67 12.38 -1.95 -5.36
N PHE A 68 12.83 -1.57 -4.18
CA PHE A 68 13.50 -2.50 -3.26
C PHE A 68 12.55 -3.63 -2.85
N MET A 69 11.31 -3.32 -2.51
CA MET A 69 10.33 -4.30 -2.06
C MET A 69 9.87 -5.25 -3.17
N GLU A 70 9.90 -4.82 -4.42
CA GLU A 70 9.60 -5.70 -5.56
C GLU A 70 10.54 -6.90 -5.61
N VAL A 71 11.79 -6.72 -5.19
CA VAL A 71 12.81 -7.77 -5.19
C VAL A 71 12.94 -8.45 -3.83
N ASN A 72 12.83 -7.69 -2.74
CA ASN A 72 13.17 -8.13 -1.39
C ASN A 72 11.97 -8.22 -0.45
N GLY A 73 10.76 -7.96 -0.93
CA GLY A 73 9.56 -8.03 -0.11
C GLY A 73 9.34 -9.43 0.46
N PRO A 74 8.90 -9.54 1.71
CA PRO A 74 8.70 -10.86 2.32
C PRO A 74 7.56 -11.61 1.65
N PRO A 75 7.71 -12.92 1.42
CA PRO A 75 6.56 -13.74 1.04
C PRO A 75 5.49 -13.68 2.13
N SER A 76 4.25 -13.55 1.73
CA SER A 76 3.13 -13.47 2.67
C SER A 76 1.88 -14.10 2.07
N ASN A 77 1.02 -14.64 2.91
CA ASN A 77 -0.27 -15.16 2.49
C ASN A 77 -1.41 -14.14 2.68
N LEU A 78 -1.10 -12.97 3.21
CA LEU A 78 -2.07 -11.89 3.35
C LEU A 78 -1.37 -10.54 3.21
N VAL A 79 -1.76 -9.77 2.20
CA VAL A 79 -1.16 -8.47 1.90
C VAL A 79 -2.26 -7.45 1.66
N LEU A 80 -2.06 -6.25 2.17
CA LEU A 80 -2.95 -5.11 1.95
C LEU A 80 -2.11 -3.93 1.51
N SER A 81 -2.44 -3.32 0.38
CA SER A 81 -1.73 -2.17 -0.14
C SER A 81 -2.68 -1.06 -0.55
N HIS A 82 -2.23 0.17 -0.45
CA HIS A 82 -3.05 1.34 -0.75
C HIS A 82 -2.19 2.41 -1.42
N ILE A 83 -2.76 3.04 -2.45
CA ILE A 83 -2.20 4.24 -3.07
C ILE A 83 -3.20 5.36 -2.89
N ARG A 84 -2.73 6.46 -2.29
CA ARG A 84 -3.56 7.60 -1.94
C ARG A 84 -3.64 8.61 -3.08
N LEU A 85 -4.86 9.11 -3.29
CA LEU A 85 -5.07 10.38 -3.96
C LEU A 85 -5.62 11.35 -2.92
N ALA A 86 -4.88 12.40 -2.61
CA ALA A 86 -5.31 13.38 -1.63
C ALA A 86 -6.39 14.27 -2.25
N THR A 87 -7.59 14.21 -1.70
CA THR A 87 -8.68 15.13 -2.03
C THR A 87 -8.70 16.31 -1.06
N GLN A 88 -8.09 16.13 0.11
CA GLN A 88 -7.99 17.17 1.15
C GLN A 88 -6.68 17.02 1.90
N GLY A 89 -6.04 18.13 2.21
CA GLY A 89 -4.82 18.18 2.98
C GLY A 89 -3.57 17.83 2.18
N GLU A 90 -2.43 18.20 2.71
CA GLU A 90 -1.13 17.90 2.12
C GLU A 90 -0.78 16.43 2.30
N PRO A 91 0.05 15.85 1.40
CA PRO A 91 0.62 14.53 1.63
C PRO A 91 1.36 14.47 2.96
N ALA A 92 1.04 13.48 3.79
CA ALA A 92 1.65 13.31 5.09
C ALA A 92 1.61 11.83 5.48
N LEU A 93 2.63 11.39 6.21
CA LEU A 93 2.73 9.98 6.63
C LEU A 93 1.52 9.57 7.49
N CYS A 94 1.07 10.45 8.39
CA CYS A 94 -0.09 10.17 9.24
C CYS A 94 -1.41 10.03 8.47
N LYS A 95 -1.43 10.43 7.20
CA LYS A 95 -2.60 10.31 6.31
C LYS A 95 -2.42 9.21 5.27
N THR A 96 -1.31 8.49 5.31
CA THR A 96 -0.96 7.46 4.34
C THR A 96 -1.37 6.09 4.87
N GLN A 97 -2.21 5.40 4.13
CA GLN A 97 -2.71 4.06 4.49
C GLN A 97 -1.78 2.96 3.97
N PRO A 98 -1.85 1.72 4.49
CA PRO A 98 -2.75 1.25 5.54
C PRO A 98 -2.39 1.79 6.92
N PHE A 99 -3.37 1.85 7.82
CA PHE A 99 -3.16 2.21 9.22
C PHE A 99 -3.07 0.94 10.06
N GLN A 100 -2.19 0.97 11.06
CA GLN A 100 -1.99 -0.17 11.97
C GLN A 100 -2.34 0.21 13.40
N ARG A 101 -2.93 -0.73 14.11
CA ARG A 101 -3.16 -0.63 15.53
C ARG A 101 -3.00 -2.01 16.18
N ASP A 102 -2.30 -2.05 17.29
CA ASP A 102 -2.10 -3.30 18.04
C ASP A 102 -3.17 -3.40 19.13
N LEU A 103 -3.93 -4.49 19.10
CA LEU A 103 -5.00 -4.77 20.04
C LEU A 103 -4.91 -6.22 20.49
N GLY A 104 -4.86 -6.45 21.82
CA GLY A 104 -4.83 -7.81 22.37
C GLY A 104 -3.64 -8.64 21.91
N GLY A 105 -2.48 -8.02 21.72
CA GLY A 105 -1.27 -8.70 21.26
C GLY A 105 -1.29 -9.10 19.79
N GLN A 106 -2.18 -8.50 19.00
CA GLN A 106 -2.31 -8.78 17.58
C GLN A 106 -2.36 -7.48 16.77
N ALA A 107 -1.65 -7.44 15.65
CA ALA A 107 -1.69 -6.32 14.73
C ALA A 107 -3.00 -6.30 13.94
N HIS A 108 -3.65 -5.15 13.91
CA HIS A 108 -4.83 -4.86 13.10
C HIS A 108 -4.48 -3.82 12.07
N VAL A 109 -4.84 -4.07 10.82
CA VAL A 109 -4.53 -3.16 9.72
C VAL A 109 -5.82 -2.77 9.02
N PHE A 110 -5.92 -1.49 8.69
CA PHE A 110 -7.11 -0.93 8.08
C PHE A 110 -6.73 -0.07 6.88
N ALA A 111 -7.47 -0.25 5.81
CA ALA A 111 -7.41 0.64 4.64
C ALA A 111 -8.82 0.78 4.07
N HIS A 112 -9.09 1.92 3.45
CA HIS A 112 -10.37 2.15 2.78
C HIS A 112 -10.17 2.92 1.49
N ASN A 113 -11.07 2.70 0.55
CA ASN A 113 -11.12 3.39 -0.72
C ASN A 113 -12.39 4.25 -0.74
N GLY A 114 -12.19 5.55 -0.66
CA GLY A 114 -13.33 6.46 -0.58
C GLY A 114 -12.91 7.89 -0.18
#